data_88ec428dbf219091593e38579f5f6492
#
_entry.id   88ec428dbf219091593e38579f5f6492
#
_cell.length_a   1.000
_cell.length_b   1.000
_cell.length_c   1.000
_cell.angle_alpha   90.00
_cell.angle_beta   90.00
_cell.angle_gamma   90.00
#
_symmetry.space_group_name_H-M   'P 1'
#
loop_
_entity.id
_entity.type
_entity.pdbx_description
1 polymer ?
#
loop_
_entity_poly.entity_id
_entity_poly.type
_entity_poly.pdbx_seq_one_letter_code
_entity_poly.pdbx_strand_id
1 'polypeptide(L)'
;IPSGVSYMLENRNVTKRVLPDLFATGRIQPVDDYTSQLYDMLAYMSPRPGDDPCIVILTPGIYNSAYYEHAYLAQQMGVEVVEGSDLVVGEDDCVYMRRIDGLSRVDVISRRVDDLFIDPEVFNPDSALGVKGLMRAWRKGNVALANAPGAGVADDKVVYAFVPALIKYYLDQEPLLPNVPSYLCMFDDDRKYVLDNLDKLVVKPANESGGYGMLIGPHSTKKERDKFAELIKAD
;
A
#
# COMPACT_ATOMS: atom_id res chain seq x y z
N ILE A 1 0.07 3.56 5.17
CA ILE A 1 1.37 2.92 5.50
C ILE A 1 2.14 2.76 4.20
N PRO A 2 3.31 3.38 4.03
CA PRO A 2 4.08 3.33 2.79
C PRO A 2 4.64 1.93 2.53
N SER A 3 4.84 1.60 1.24
CA SER A 3 5.54 0.40 0.79
C SER A 3 7.01 0.68 0.53
N GLY A 4 7.84 -0.37 0.55
CA GLY A 4 9.27 -0.28 0.24
C GLY A 4 10.17 0.16 1.40
N VAL A 5 9.63 0.35 2.60
CA VAL A 5 10.38 0.79 3.77
C VAL A 5 11.42 -0.24 4.22
N SER A 6 11.12 -1.54 4.11
CA SER A 6 12.06 -2.61 4.41
C SER A 6 13.34 -2.50 3.58
N TYR A 7 13.20 -2.23 2.29
CA TYR A 7 14.35 -2.06 1.40
C TYR A 7 15.16 -0.81 1.73
N MET A 8 14.50 0.27 2.11
CA MET A 8 15.17 1.49 2.54
C MET A 8 15.99 1.24 3.82
N LEU A 9 15.41 0.56 4.82
CA LEU A 9 16.08 0.21 6.07
C LEU A 9 17.29 -0.70 5.82
N GLU A 10 17.13 -1.76 5.02
CA GLU A 10 18.21 -2.67 4.68
C GLU A 10 19.32 -2.00 3.84
N ASN A 11 18.97 -1.22 2.83
CA ASN A 11 19.96 -0.46 2.07
C ASN A 11 20.77 0.47 2.97
N ARG A 12 20.12 1.11 3.93
CA ARG A 12 20.77 1.99 4.89
C ARG A 12 21.73 1.21 5.80
N ASN A 13 21.31 0.05 6.30
CA ASN A 13 22.13 -0.84 7.12
C ASN A 13 23.38 -1.32 6.36
N VAL A 14 23.20 -1.76 5.11
CA VAL A 14 24.30 -2.18 4.23
C VAL A 14 25.26 -1.01 3.96
N THR A 15 24.75 0.16 3.62
CA THR A 15 25.56 1.35 3.35
C THR A 15 26.40 1.74 4.58
N LYS A 16 25.79 1.69 5.77
CA LYS A 16 26.49 1.98 7.03
C LYS A 16 27.64 1.00 7.31
N ARG A 17 27.47 -0.29 6.94
CA ARG A 17 28.53 -1.30 7.08
C ARG A 17 29.65 -1.13 6.06
N VAL A 18 29.32 -0.79 4.83
CA VAL A 18 30.29 -0.68 3.72
C VAL A 18 31.04 0.65 3.75
N LEU A 19 30.36 1.73 4.16
CA LEU A 19 30.89 3.09 4.19
C LEU A 19 30.72 3.73 5.58
N PRO A 20 31.35 3.17 6.63
CA PRO A 20 31.14 3.64 8.00
C PRO A 20 31.55 5.11 8.20
N ASP A 21 32.62 5.56 7.55
CA ASP A 21 33.12 6.93 7.67
C ASP A 21 32.12 7.98 7.15
N LEU A 22 31.32 7.61 6.13
CA LEU A 22 30.24 8.48 5.62
C LEU A 22 29.19 8.78 6.71
N PHE A 23 28.85 7.78 7.51
CA PHE A 23 27.90 7.93 8.61
C PHE A 23 28.51 8.62 9.84
N ALA A 24 29.82 8.41 10.10
CA ALA A 24 30.52 9.04 11.20
C ALA A 24 30.71 10.55 10.99
N THR A 25 30.96 10.99 9.75
CA THR A 25 31.20 12.38 9.38
C THR A 25 29.93 13.13 8.95
N GLY A 26 28.93 12.42 8.46
CA GLY A 26 27.65 12.96 8.00
C GLY A 26 26.66 13.15 9.15
N ARG A 27 25.84 14.22 9.08
CA ARG A 27 24.68 14.40 9.97
C ARG A 27 23.47 13.63 9.46
N ILE A 28 23.62 12.29 9.40
CA ILE A 28 22.57 11.42 8.87
C ILE A 28 21.65 11.02 10.02
N GLN A 29 20.39 11.45 9.95
CA GLN A 29 19.38 11.12 10.97
C GLN A 29 19.09 9.61 10.99
N PRO A 30 18.99 8.98 12.18
CA PRO A 30 18.58 7.59 12.31
C PRO A 30 17.11 7.41 11.86
N VAL A 31 16.78 6.22 11.37
CA VAL A 31 15.42 5.79 11.03
C VAL A 31 15.16 4.36 11.50
N ASP A 32 16.02 3.87 12.39
CA ASP A 32 16.00 2.48 12.86
C ASP A 32 14.78 2.18 13.74
N ASP A 33 14.14 3.23 14.27
CA ASP A 33 12.94 3.17 15.12
C ASP A 33 11.62 3.10 14.32
N TYR A 34 11.68 3.09 12.98
CA TYR A 34 10.48 3.05 12.13
C TYR A 34 9.52 1.91 12.51
N THR A 35 10.04 0.70 12.69
CA THR A 35 9.22 -0.47 12.99
C THR A 35 8.61 -0.43 14.39
N SER A 36 9.31 0.15 15.36
CA SER A 36 8.77 0.40 16.71
C SER A 36 7.65 1.42 16.67
N GLN A 37 7.85 2.54 15.95
CA GLN A 37 6.81 3.55 15.79
C GLN A 37 5.60 3.03 15.02
N LEU A 38 5.82 2.15 14.02
CA LEU A 38 4.73 1.48 13.31
C LEU A 38 3.93 0.57 14.25
N TYR A 39 4.63 -0.21 15.09
CA TYR A 39 3.97 -1.05 16.12
C TYR A 39 3.14 -0.19 17.08
N ASP A 40 3.71 0.88 17.62
CA ASP A 40 3.03 1.79 18.56
C ASP A 40 1.77 2.41 17.92
N MET A 41 1.86 2.82 16.66
CA MET A 41 0.71 3.34 15.91
C MET A 41 -0.37 2.26 15.72
N LEU A 42 0.01 1.04 15.37
CA LEU A 42 -0.94 -0.07 15.23
C LEU A 42 -1.56 -0.44 16.59
N ALA A 43 -0.77 -0.51 17.65
CA ALA A 43 -1.26 -0.78 19.01
C ALA A 43 -2.26 0.28 19.49
N TYR A 44 -1.99 1.56 19.19
CA TYR A 44 -2.91 2.66 19.49
C TYR A 44 -4.29 2.52 18.83
N MET A 45 -4.36 1.86 17.66
CA MET A 45 -5.62 1.63 16.95
C MET A 45 -6.46 0.50 17.57
N SER A 46 -5.95 -0.24 18.55
CA SER A 46 -6.66 -1.37 19.15
C SER A 46 -8.03 -0.97 19.69
N PRO A 47 -9.09 -1.74 19.39
CA PRO A 47 -10.41 -1.53 19.98
C PRO A 47 -10.46 -1.89 21.48
N ARG A 48 -9.38 -2.47 22.03
CA ARG A 48 -9.27 -2.81 23.46
C ARG A 48 -8.16 -1.99 24.12
N PRO A 49 -8.43 -0.72 24.48
CA PRO A 49 -7.43 0.12 25.13
C PRO A 49 -7.05 -0.45 26.51
N GLY A 50 -5.75 -0.48 26.79
CA GLY A 50 -5.19 -0.97 28.05
C GLY A 50 -4.82 -2.46 28.08
N ASP A 51 -5.23 -3.24 27.09
CA ASP A 51 -4.77 -4.61 26.88
C ASP A 51 -3.53 -4.63 25.95
N ASP A 52 -2.74 -5.68 26.04
CA ASP A 52 -1.68 -5.95 25.05
C ASP A 52 -2.35 -6.44 23.75
N PRO A 53 -2.32 -5.66 22.65
CA PRO A 53 -3.10 -5.97 21.48
C PRO A 53 -2.43 -7.07 20.63
N CYS A 54 -3.22 -8.03 20.17
CA CYS A 54 -2.80 -8.95 19.13
C CYS A 54 -2.85 -8.26 17.77
N ILE A 55 -1.68 -7.97 17.22
CA ILE A 55 -1.50 -7.33 15.91
C ILE A 55 -0.99 -8.38 14.92
N VAL A 56 -1.55 -8.39 13.71
CA VAL A 56 -1.11 -9.28 12.64
C VAL A 56 -0.92 -8.52 11.33
N ILE A 57 -0.04 -9.02 10.44
CA ILE A 57 0.07 -8.55 9.06
C ILE A 57 -0.67 -9.53 8.15
N LEU A 58 -1.77 -9.10 7.55
CA LEU A 58 -2.53 -9.90 6.58
C LEU A 58 -1.90 -9.74 5.19
N THR A 59 -1.31 -10.83 4.71
CA THR A 59 -0.63 -10.92 3.41
C THR A 59 -1.43 -11.73 2.39
N PRO A 60 -1.33 -11.41 1.07
CA PRO A 60 -1.82 -12.31 0.01
C PRO A 60 -0.98 -13.58 -0.17
N GLY A 61 0.11 -13.75 0.59
CA GLY A 61 0.97 -14.93 0.54
C GLY A 61 2.25 -14.74 -0.28
N ILE A 62 3.01 -15.83 -0.38
CA ILE A 62 4.39 -15.88 -0.90
C ILE A 62 4.53 -15.48 -2.37
N TYR A 63 3.46 -15.51 -3.15
CA TYR A 63 3.47 -15.11 -4.56
C TYR A 63 3.33 -13.60 -4.77
N ASN A 64 3.08 -12.84 -3.69
CA ASN A 64 3.01 -11.39 -3.75
C ASN A 64 4.43 -10.79 -3.81
N SER A 65 4.66 -9.85 -4.73
CA SER A 65 5.96 -9.20 -4.92
C SER A 65 6.48 -8.45 -3.68
N ALA A 66 5.58 -8.04 -2.78
CA ALA A 66 5.92 -7.36 -1.52
C ALA A 66 5.99 -8.32 -0.32
N TYR A 67 5.94 -9.65 -0.50
CA TYR A 67 5.93 -10.61 0.60
C TYR A 67 7.16 -10.48 1.51
N TYR A 68 8.35 -10.21 0.94
CA TYR A 68 9.55 -9.93 1.73
C TYR A 68 9.32 -8.78 2.72
N GLU A 69 8.71 -7.68 2.27
CA GLU A 69 8.42 -6.54 3.15
C GLU A 69 7.43 -6.91 4.25
N HIS A 70 6.40 -7.70 3.94
CA HIS A 70 5.43 -8.16 4.94
C HIS A 70 6.12 -8.98 6.04
N ALA A 71 6.94 -9.95 5.64
CA ALA A 71 7.69 -10.80 6.56
C ALA A 71 8.74 -10.00 7.37
N TYR A 72 9.46 -9.09 6.70
CA TYR A 72 10.44 -8.23 7.34
C TYR A 72 9.82 -7.35 8.43
N LEU A 73 8.74 -6.64 8.10
CA LEU A 73 8.06 -5.77 9.06
C LEU A 73 7.49 -6.56 10.24
N ALA A 74 6.88 -7.72 9.98
CA ALA A 74 6.36 -8.58 11.03
C ALA A 74 7.49 -9.05 11.98
N GLN A 75 8.61 -9.50 11.43
CA GLN A 75 9.76 -9.92 12.21
C GLN A 75 10.34 -8.79 13.06
N GLN A 76 10.44 -7.59 12.50
CA GLN A 76 10.99 -6.43 13.22
C GLN A 76 10.04 -5.92 14.31
N MET A 77 8.74 -6.04 14.13
CA MET A 77 7.72 -5.67 15.13
C MET A 77 7.42 -6.79 16.13
N GLY A 78 7.84 -8.02 15.88
CA GLY A 78 7.51 -9.17 16.72
C GLY A 78 6.05 -9.61 16.62
N VAL A 79 5.42 -9.43 15.42
CA VAL A 79 4.04 -9.83 15.15
C VAL A 79 3.97 -10.93 14.09
N GLU A 80 2.83 -11.64 14.00
CA GLU A 80 2.65 -12.71 13.02
C GLU A 80 2.29 -12.17 11.63
N VAL A 81 2.80 -12.88 10.59
CA VAL A 81 2.30 -12.79 9.22
C VAL A 81 1.24 -13.88 9.05
N VAL A 82 0.07 -13.47 8.56
CA VAL A 82 -1.07 -14.37 8.35
C VAL A 82 -1.63 -14.23 6.95
N GLU A 83 -2.15 -15.32 6.40
CA GLU A 83 -2.98 -15.34 5.22
C GLU A 83 -4.47 -15.35 5.59
N GLY A 84 -5.38 -15.12 4.64
CA GLY A 84 -6.82 -15.11 4.92
C GLY A 84 -7.33 -16.42 5.52
N SER A 85 -6.72 -17.56 5.16
CA SER A 85 -7.04 -18.89 5.70
C SER A 85 -6.68 -19.07 7.18
N ASP A 86 -5.75 -18.27 7.70
CA ASP A 86 -5.32 -18.32 9.10
C ASP A 86 -6.26 -17.56 10.02
N LEU A 87 -7.16 -16.78 9.46
CA LEU A 87 -8.10 -15.97 10.21
C LEU A 87 -9.52 -16.50 10.09
N VAL A 88 -10.33 -16.25 11.11
CA VAL A 88 -11.75 -16.56 11.13
C VAL A 88 -12.51 -15.49 11.93
N VAL A 89 -13.71 -15.13 11.48
CA VAL A 89 -14.64 -14.28 12.23
C VAL A 89 -15.61 -15.18 12.99
N GLY A 90 -15.63 -15.04 14.31
CA GLY A 90 -16.51 -15.81 15.18
C GLY A 90 -17.97 -15.34 15.14
N GLU A 91 -18.85 -16.07 15.84
CA GLU A 91 -20.27 -15.71 15.99
C GLU A 91 -20.46 -14.39 16.76
N ASP A 92 -19.48 -14.02 17.56
CA ASP A 92 -19.40 -12.76 18.30
C ASP A 92 -18.92 -11.57 17.45
N ASP A 93 -18.69 -11.79 16.16
CA ASP A 93 -18.11 -10.83 15.21
C ASP A 93 -16.71 -10.32 15.64
N CYS A 94 -15.95 -11.12 16.39
CA CYS A 94 -14.54 -10.89 16.62
C CYS A 94 -13.68 -11.69 15.64
N VAL A 95 -12.51 -11.15 15.34
CA VAL A 95 -11.53 -11.85 14.49
C VAL A 95 -10.61 -12.70 15.34
N TYR A 96 -10.37 -13.91 14.89
CA TYR A 96 -9.49 -14.86 15.55
C TYR A 96 -8.46 -15.41 14.57
N MET A 97 -7.22 -15.53 15.05
CA MET A 97 -6.15 -16.25 14.37
C MET A 97 -6.16 -17.72 14.83
N ARG A 98 -6.05 -18.63 13.87
CA ARG A 98 -5.94 -20.07 14.10
C ARG A 98 -4.51 -20.40 14.56
N ARG A 99 -4.40 -21.01 15.72
CA ARG A 99 -3.13 -21.50 16.29
C ARG A 99 -3.25 -22.99 16.59
N ILE A 100 -2.10 -23.63 16.87
CA ILE A 100 -2.06 -25.05 17.23
C ILE A 100 -2.84 -25.33 18.53
N ASP A 101 -2.81 -24.40 19.46
CA ASP A 101 -3.43 -24.47 20.79
C ASP A 101 -4.87 -23.88 20.81
N GLY A 102 -5.40 -23.44 19.68
CA GLY A 102 -6.76 -22.93 19.57
C GLY A 102 -6.87 -21.61 18.81
N LEU A 103 -7.84 -20.80 19.18
CA LEU A 103 -8.10 -19.50 18.59
C LEU A 103 -7.56 -18.36 19.45
N SER A 104 -6.80 -17.44 18.87
CA SER A 104 -6.31 -16.23 19.50
C SER A 104 -7.00 -15.02 18.89
N ARG A 105 -7.63 -14.17 19.72
CA ARG A 105 -8.30 -12.96 19.26
C ARG A 105 -7.29 -12.00 18.62
N VAL A 106 -7.67 -11.44 17.47
CA VAL A 106 -6.90 -10.42 16.75
C VAL A 106 -7.60 -9.07 16.92
N ASP A 107 -6.83 -8.06 17.32
CA ASP A 107 -7.33 -6.71 17.59
C ASP A 107 -7.01 -5.75 16.45
N VAL A 108 -5.86 -5.92 15.80
CA VAL A 108 -5.41 -5.03 14.73
C VAL A 108 -4.85 -5.84 13.58
N ILE A 109 -5.30 -5.53 12.38
CA ILE A 109 -4.81 -6.12 11.14
C ILE A 109 -4.14 -5.02 10.31
N SER A 110 -2.81 -5.13 10.14
CA SER A 110 -2.08 -4.37 9.12
C SER A 110 -2.27 -5.09 7.79
N ARG A 111 -3.23 -4.64 6.99
CA ARG A 111 -3.59 -5.34 5.76
C ARG A 111 -2.68 -4.99 4.59
N ARG A 112 -2.33 -6.02 3.83
CA ARG A 112 -1.59 -5.93 2.56
C ARG A 112 -2.37 -6.61 1.42
N VAL A 113 -3.64 -6.89 1.64
CA VAL A 113 -4.60 -7.40 0.66
C VAL A 113 -5.45 -6.23 0.15
N ASP A 114 -5.66 -6.14 -1.17
CA ASP A 114 -6.46 -5.08 -1.78
C ASP A 114 -7.93 -5.14 -1.36
N ASP A 115 -8.62 -3.99 -1.42
CA ASP A 115 -10.01 -3.86 -0.98
C ASP A 115 -10.95 -4.89 -1.62
N LEU A 116 -10.80 -5.14 -2.92
CA LEU A 116 -11.63 -6.09 -3.65
C LEU A 116 -11.53 -7.53 -3.13
N PHE A 117 -10.43 -7.88 -2.47
CA PHE A 117 -10.16 -9.25 -2.03
C PHE A 117 -10.25 -9.44 -0.52
N ILE A 118 -10.48 -8.37 0.26
CA ILE A 118 -10.37 -8.42 1.72
C ILE A 118 -11.49 -9.19 2.41
N ASP A 119 -12.70 -9.18 1.85
CA ASP A 119 -13.87 -9.89 2.40
C ASP A 119 -14.78 -10.39 1.29
N PRO A 120 -14.87 -11.72 1.06
CA PRO A 120 -15.73 -12.29 0.01
C PRO A 120 -17.24 -12.11 0.25
N GLU A 121 -17.68 -11.76 1.46
CA GLU A 121 -19.10 -11.44 1.71
C GLU A 121 -19.51 -10.05 1.18
N VAL A 122 -18.54 -9.16 0.97
CA VAL A 122 -18.83 -7.75 0.65
C VAL A 122 -18.33 -7.35 -0.73
N PHE A 123 -17.19 -7.90 -1.16
CA PHE A 123 -16.53 -7.53 -2.41
C PHE A 123 -16.53 -8.68 -3.41
N ASN A 124 -15.37 -9.26 -3.72
CA ASN A 124 -15.28 -10.36 -4.68
C ASN A 124 -15.61 -11.70 -3.98
N PRO A 125 -16.73 -12.35 -4.31
CA PRO A 125 -17.14 -13.60 -3.66
C PRO A 125 -16.19 -14.79 -3.95
N ASP A 126 -15.37 -14.70 -5.00
CA ASP A 126 -14.39 -15.72 -5.36
C ASP A 126 -13.02 -15.49 -4.70
N SER A 127 -12.91 -14.48 -3.84
CA SER A 127 -11.64 -14.18 -3.16
C SER A 127 -11.26 -15.26 -2.15
N ALA A 128 -10.10 -15.88 -2.39
CA ALA A 128 -9.43 -16.77 -1.44
C ALA A 128 -8.38 -16.05 -0.56
N LEU A 129 -8.14 -14.76 -0.78
CA LEU A 129 -7.10 -13.98 -0.10
C LEU A 129 -7.60 -13.29 1.17
N GLY A 130 -8.90 -13.04 1.24
CA GLY A 130 -9.53 -12.29 2.31
C GLY A 130 -10.13 -13.17 3.41
N VAL A 131 -10.81 -12.53 4.35
CA VAL A 131 -11.42 -13.17 5.50
C VAL A 131 -12.92 -12.92 5.47
N LYS A 132 -13.69 -13.99 5.37
CA LYS A 132 -15.15 -13.95 5.34
C LYS A 132 -15.70 -13.29 6.62
N GLY A 133 -16.50 -12.22 6.46
CA GLY A 133 -17.11 -11.47 7.56
C GLY A 133 -16.20 -10.42 8.21
N LEU A 134 -15.00 -10.20 7.68
CA LEU A 134 -14.06 -9.22 8.22
C LEU A 134 -14.66 -7.81 8.27
N MET A 135 -15.37 -7.40 7.21
CA MET A 135 -16.01 -6.09 7.16
C MET A 135 -17.15 -5.95 8.17
N ARG A 136 -17.78 -7.05 8.58
CA ARG A 136 -18.79 -7.05 9.65
C ARG A 136 -18.12 -6.83 11.02
N ALA A 137 -17.02 -7.54 11.30
CA ALA A 137 -16.22 -7.35 12.51
C ALA A 137 -15.68 -5.92 12.62
N TRP A 138 -15.16 -5.38 11.53
CA TRP A 138 -14.65 -4.02 11.48
C TRP A 138 -15.74 -2.96 11.72
N ARG A 139 -16.92 -3.09 11.07
CA ARG A 139 -18.04 -2.16 11.26
C ARG A 139 -18.58 -2.15 12.70
N LYS A 140 -18.46 -3.28 13.40
CA LYS A 140 -18.81 -3.37 14.84
C LYS A 140 -17.73 -2.82 15.77
N GLY A 141 -16.58 -2.41 15.24
CA GLY A 141 -15.46 -1.92 16.03
C GLY A 141 -14.73 -3.01 16.82
N ASN A 142 -14.85 -4.28 16.42
CA ASN A 142 -14.23 -5.41 17.10
C ASN A 142 -12.79 -5.69 16.61
N VAL A 143 -12.38 -5.07 15.51
CA VAL A 143 -11.03 -5.13 14.94
C VAL A 143 -10.71 -3.81 14.27
N ALA A 144 -9.46 -3.36 14.34
CA ALA A 144 -8.96 -2.24 13.57
C ALA A 144 -8.28 -2.72 12.27
N LEU A 145 -8.48 -2.00 11.17
CA LEU A 145 -7.85 -2.27 9.88
C LEU A 145 -6.93 -1.11 9.49
N ALA A 146 -5.66 -1.37 9.37
CA ALA A 146 -4.66 -0.46 8.81
C ALA A 146 -4.04 -1.11 7.55
N ASN A 147 -4.09 -0.55 6.39
CA ASN A 147 -4.78 0.65 5.91
C ASN A 147 -6.33 0.47 5.93
N ALA A 148 -7.06 1.53 6.18
CA ALA A 148 -8.52 1.47 6.18
C ALA A 148 -9.07 1.07 4.79
N PRO A 149 -10.19 0.33 4.72
CA PRO A 149 -10.90 0.11 3.46
C PRO A 149 -11.29 1.44 2.81
N GLY A 150 -11.17 1.53 1.48
CA GLY A 150 -11.40 2.76 0.73
C GLY A 150 -10.21 3.73 0.69
N ALA A 151 -9.07 3.41 1.32
CA ALA A 151 -7.87 4.26 1.30
C ALA A 151 -7.17 4.30 -0.08
N GLY A 152 -7.64 3.55 -1.07
CA GLY A 152 -7.08 3.52 -2.43
C GLY A 152 -7.06 4.89 -3.13
N VAL A 153 -7.93 5.81 -2.73
CA VAL A 153 -7.90 7.20 -3.22
C VAL A 153 -6.54 7.89 -2.96
N ALA A 154 -5.84 7.53 -1.90
CA ALA A 154 -4.53 8.07 -1.57
C ALA A 154 -3.39 7.48 -2.43
N ASP A 155 -3.65 6.40 -3.15
CA ASP A 155 -2.72 5.68 -4.02
C ASP A 155 -3.03 5.89 -5.53
N ASP A 156 -4.14 6.53 -5.82
CA ASP A 156 -4.62 6.79 -7.17
C ASP A 156 -3.77 7.84 -7.88
N LYS A 157 -3.33 7.54 -9.12
CA LYS A 157 -2.44 8.42 -9.90
C LYS A 157 -3.14 9.68 -10.42
N VAL A 158 -4.46 9.65 -10.57
CA VAL A 158 -5.25 10.83 -10.91
C VAL A 158 -5.26 11.79 -9.73
N VAL A 159 -5.51 11.29 -8.52
CA VAL A 159 -5.45 12.09 -7.29
C VAL A 159 -4.06 12.70 -7.10
N TYR A 160 -2.99 11.93 -7.38
CA TYR A 160 -1.62 12.44 -7.34
C TYR A 160 -1.42 13.70 -8.22
N ALA A 161 -2.00 13.72 -9.41
CA ALA A 161 -1.87 14.88 -10.31
C ALA A 161 -2.50 16.16 -9.72
N PHE A 162 -3.53 16.01 -8.87
CA PHE A 162 -4.19 17.14 -8.20
C PHE A 162 -3.53 17.57 -6.88
N VAL A 163 -2.57 16.81 -6.33
CA VAL A 163 -1.97 17.09 -5.02
C VAL A 163 -1.45 18.54 -4.89
N PRO A 164 -0.75 19.15 -5.88
CA PRO A 164 -0.34 20.53 -5.77
C PRO A 164 -1.51 21.51 -5.61
N ALA A 165 -2.58 21.30 -6.38
CA ALA A 165 -3.79 22.12 -6.29
C ALA A 165 -4.53 21.91 -4.95
N LEU A 166 -4.55 20.67 -4.41
CA LEU A 166 -5.13 20.37 -3.11
C LEU A 166 -4.34 21.05 -1.98
N ILE A 167 -3.00 21.03 -2.04
CA ILE A 167 -2.15 21.75 -1.07
C ILE A 167 -2.46 23.24 -1.10
N LYS A 168 -2.53 23.83 -2.29
CA LYS A 168 -2.88 25.25 -2.44
C LYS A 168 -4.27 25.55 -1.91
N TYR A 169 -5.24 24.72 -2.23
CA TYR A 169 -6.64 24.94 -1.84
C TYR A 169 -6.86 24.82 -0.32
N TYR A 170 -6.35 23.76 0.30
CA TYR A 170 -6.62 23.48 1.72
C TYR A 170 -5.66 24.18 2.68
N LEU A 171 -4.40 24.38 2.29
CA LEU A 171 -3.36 24.91 3.17
C LEU A 171 -2.90 26.34 2.80
N ASP A 172 -3.32 26.85 1.63
CA ASP A 172 -2.83 28.10 1.01
C ASP A 172 -1.28 28.14 0.95
N GLN A 173 -0.67 27.01 0.67
CA GLN A 173 0.79 26.84 0.59
C GLN A 173 1.20 26.33 -0.79
N GLU A 174 2.47 26.55 -1.13
CA GLU A 174 3.09 25.89 -2.28
C GLU A 174 3.67 24.54 -1.84
N PRO A 175 3.65 23.51 -2.72
CA PRO A 175 4.24 22.21 -2.41
C PRO A 175 5.73 22.33 -2.06
N LEU A 176 6.15 21.72 -0.93
CA LEU A 176 7.57 21.63 -0.54
C LEU A 176 8.36 20.71 -1.48
N LEU A 177 7.73 19.65 -1.96
CA LEU A 177 8.29 18.70 -2.92
C LEU A 177 7.56 18.87 -4.26
N PRO A 178 8.29 19.03 -5.39
CA PRO A 178 7.67 19.14 -6.69
C PRO A 178 7.07 17.78 -7.11
N ASN A 179 5.87 17.81 -7.69
CA ASN A 179 5.31 16.64 -8.36
C ASN A 179 5.98 16.45 -9.72
N VAL A 180 6.04 15.19 -10.16
CA VAL A 180 6.35 14.90 -11.57
C VAL A 180 5.22 15.48 -12.45
N PRO A 181 5.53 16.23 -13.52
CA PRO A 181 4.50 16.70 -14.43
C PRO A 181 3.61 15.55 -14.90
N SER A 182 2.31 15.67 -14.64
CA SER A 182 1.33 14.62 -14.92
C SER A 182 0.20 15.22 -15.76
N TYR A 183 -0.18 14.47 -16.81
CA TYR A 183 -1.22 14.84 -17.76
C TYR A 183 -2.37 13.87 -17.64
N LEU A 184 -3.59 14.35 -17.51
CA LEU A 184 -4.78 13.53 -17.33
C LEU A 184 -5.55 13.42 -18.64
N CYS A 185 -5.56 12.24 -19.26
CA CYS A 185 -6.18 12.00 -20.56
C CYS A 185 -7.70 12.22 -20.58
N MET A 186 -8.34 12.38 -19.41
CA MET A 186 -9.73 12.82 -19.30
C MET A 186 -9.95 14.26 -19.77
N PHE A 187 -8.91 15.09 -19.84
CA PHE A 187 -8.96 16.44 -20.38
C PHE A 187 -8.46 16.46 -21.81
N ASP A 188 -9.16 17.15 -22.71
CA ASP A 188 -8.87 17.15 -24.15
C ASP A 188 -7.48 17.68 -24.48
N ASP A 189 -7.05 18.77 -23.83
CA ASP A 189 -5.73 19.37 -24.07
C ASP A 189 -4.59 18.46 -23.61
N ASP A 190 -4.72 17.85 -22.44
CA ASP A 190 -3.76 16.89 -21.92
C ASP A 190 -3.71 15.65 -22.79
N ARG A 191 -4.88 15.11 -23.17
CA ARG A 191 -4.97 13.94 -24.06
C ARG A 191 -4.30 14.19 -25.39
N LYS A 192 -4.51 15.35 -26.00
CA LYS A 192 -3.85 15.74 -27.24
C LYS A 192 -2.33 15.81 -27.06
N TYR A 193 -1.86 16.48 -26.00
CA TYR A 193 -0.42 16.56 -25.71
C TYR A 193 0.20 15.17 -25.51
N VAL A 194 -0.48 14.28 -24.78
CA VAL A 194 -0.02 12.90 -24.54
C VAL A 194 0.09 12.13 -25.87
N LEU A 195 -0.94 12.19 -26.71
CA LEU A 195 -0.94 11.49 -28.01
C LEU A 195 0.18 11.99 -28.95
N ASP A 196 0.46 13.29 -28.94
CA ASP A 196 1.52 13.90 -29.75
C ASP A 196 2.95 13.59 -29.23
N ASN A 197 3.07 13.14 -27.96
CA ASN A 197 4.37 12.92 -27.29
C ASN A 197 4.54 11.53 -26.66
N LEU A 198 3.82 10.51 -27.13
CA LEU A 198 3.87 9.15 -26.57
C LEU A 198 5.28 8.56 -26.53
N ASP A 199 6.16 8.95 -27.42
CA ASP A 199 7.56 8.51 -27.47
C ASP A 199 8.43 9.05 -26.32
N LYS A 200 7.96 10.09 -25.61
CA LYS A 200 8.68 10.76 -24.52
C LYS A 200 8.06 10.55 -23.14
N LEU A 201 6.87 10.00 -23.10
CA LEU A 201 6.06 9.91 -21.88
C LEU A 201 5.94 8.48 -21.37
N VAL A 202 5.64 8.36 -20.08
CA VAL A 202 5.19 7.12 -19.45
C VAL A 202 3.69 7.23 -19.24
N VAL A 203 2.93 6.33 -19.86
CA VAL A 203 1.47 6.25 -19.69
C VAL A 203 1.13 5.13 -18.72
N LYS A 204 0.26 5.42 -17.76
CA LYS A 204 -0.13 4.48 -16.71
C LYS A 204 -1.65 4.50 -16.52
N PRO A 205 -2.29 3.35 -16.27
CA PRO A 205 -3.65 3.32 -15.75
C PRO A 205 -3.73 4.02 -14.38
N ALA A 206 -4.88 4.59 -14.06
CA ALA A 206 -5.09 5.36 -12.83
C ALA A 206 -4.85 4.53 -11.56
N ASN A 207 -5.46 3.36 -11.50
CA ASN A 207 -5.58 2.53 -10.30
C ASN A 207 -4.77 1.22 -10.31
N GLU A 208 -3.91 1.00 -11.32
CA GLU A 208 -3.08 -0.21 -11.41
C GLU A 208 -1.71 -0.03 -10.74
N SER A 209 -1.12 -1.14 -10.32
CA SER A 209 0.20 -1.20 -9.70
C SER A 209 1.11 -2.23 -10.41
N GLY A 210 2.38 -2.32 -10.00
CA GLY A 210 3.31 -3.34 -10.53
C GLY A 210 3.68 -3.21 -12.01
N GLY A 211 3.36 -2.08 -12.66
CA GLY A 211 3.67 -1.86 -14.09
C GLY A 211 2.68 -2.49 -15.06
N TYR A 212 1.58 -3.05 -14.59
CA TYR A 212 0.53 -3.60 -15.46
C TYR A 212 -0.14 -2.47 -16.27
N GLY A 213 -0.40 -2.75 -17.56
CA GLY A 213 -1.06 -1.80 -18.45
C GLY A 213 -0.28 -0.51 -18.72
N MET A 214 1.03 -0.48 -18.48
CA MET A 214 1.88 0.71 -18.62
C MET A 214 2.61 0.74 -19.96
N LEU A 215 2.75 1.92 -20.54
CA LEU A 215 3.64 2.19 -21.67
C LEU A 215 4.84 3.05 -21.22
N ILE A 216 6.05 2.58 -21.48
CA ILE A 216 7.28 3.40 -21.36
C ILE A 216 7.63 3.89 -22.74
N GLY A 217 7.14 5.06 -23.14
CA GLY A 217 7.29 5.60 -24.49
C GLY A 217 8.72 5.60 -25.03
N PRO A 218 9.75 6.09 -24.29
CA PRO A 218 11.15 6.08 -24.74
C PRO A 218 11.71 4.70 -25.05
N HIS A 219 11.15 3.62 -24.47
CA HIS A 219 11.60 2.25 -24.65
C HIS A 219 10.63 1.41 -25.50
N SER A 220 9.57 2.02 -26.03
CA SER A 220 8.53 1.33 -26.79
C SER A 220 8.75 1.38 -28.29
N THR A 221 8.25 0.35 -28.99
CA THR A 221 8.18 0.34 -30.44
C THR A 221 7.05 1.24 -30.95
N LYS A 222 7.11 1.63 -32.23
CA LYS A 222 6.01 2.39 -32.86
C LYS A 222 4.68 1.63 -32.77
N LYS A 223 4.70 0.32 -32.99
CA LYS A 223 3.49 -0.51 -32.92
C LYS A 223 2.83 -0.49 -31.53
N GLU A 224 3.62 -0.51 -30.47
CA GLU A 224 3.11 -0.42 -29.10
C GLU A 224 2.49 0.96 -28.84
N ARG A 225 3.15 2.04 -29.27
CA ARG A 225 2.61 3.40 -29.14
C ARG A 225 1.32 3.58 -29.94
N ASP A 226 1.25 3.07 -31.18
CA ASP A 226 0.03 3.13 -31.99
C ASP A 226 -1.14 2.39 -31.30
N LYS A 227 -0.88 1.22 -30.67
CA LYS A 227 -1.86 0.48 -29.90
C LYS A 227 -2.32 1.27 -28.67
N PHE A 228 -1.40 1.89 -27.94
CA PHE A 228 -1.75 2.72 -26.77
C PHE A 228 -2.51 3.99 -27.16
N ALA A 229 -2.17 4.60 -28.32
CA ALA A 229 -2.92 5.73 -28.82
C ALA A 229 -4.41 5.38 -29.07
N GLU A 230 -4.68 4.19 -29.59
CA GLU A 230 -6.08 3.75 -29.79
C GLU A 230 -6.78 3.47 -28.45
N LEU A 231 -6.08 2.91 -27.45
CA LEU A 231 -6.66 2.73 -26.10
C LEU A 231 -7.02 4.09 -25.46
N ILE A 232 -6.11 5.06 -25.51
CA ILE A 232 -6.34 6.41 -24.93
C ILE A 232 -7.49 7.15 -25.62
N LYS A 233 -7.74 6.88 -26.92
CA LYS A 233 -8.87 7.50 -27.65
C LYS A 233 -10.21 6.83 -27.37
N ALA A 234 -10.17 5.57 -26.97
CA ALA A 234 -11.38 4.77 -26.73
C ALA A 234 -11.93 4.93 -25.30
N ASP A 235 -11.12 5.44 -24.37
CA ASP A 235 -11.44 5.66 -22.97
C ASP A 235 -11.96 7.10 -22.76
#